data_b25ab58414cb6f8f76157e41f7271a05
#
_entry.id   b25ab58414cb6f8f76157e41f7271a05
#
_cell.length_a   1.000
_cell.length_b   1.000
_cell.length_c   1.000
_cell.angle_alpha   90.00
_cell.angle_beta   90.00
_cell.angle_gamma   90.00
#
_symmetry.space_group_name_H-M   'P 1'
#
loop_
_entity.id
_entity.type
_entity.pdbx_description
1 polymer ?
#
loop_
_entity_poly.entity_id
_entity_poly.type
_entity_poly.pdbx_seq_one_letter_code
_entity_poly.pdbx_strand_id
1 'polypeptide(L)'
;MINGILIREANQDDLDSVVSLMERALSPFYPGNQYARAKNMFASVQGGIDYLAVPMRRVFIAEYAGKSAGFVSVVVNRLNRWSAKVGTLIVSEEYRGKLGIGSALLERAKEFARGAGVTQLYCTVSELNQKTLEFFLRKGFCVAGTAREQYKRGVQEVILYEPLGVRTSSYEINVVLFNDWLHSECTYELIISQAGEAFSGIDERWVDELFAESDLGFRSRRLYVAIRASEVVGVVGVLPKDGSLVKLEPLVAMSDMALEALLVYSRVVMGIERKLYTHIVPRSWQVACLQRN
;
A
#
# COMPACT_ATOMS: atom_id res chain seq x y z
N MET A 1 8.78 -22.52 4.07
CA MET A 1 9.24 -22.15 5.44
C MET A 1 10.43 -21.24 5.28
N ILE A 2 10.38 -20.04 5.79
CA ILE A 2 11.50 -19.07 5.79
C ILE A 2 12.08 -19.09 7.20
N ASN A 3 13.33 -19.49 7.36
CA ASN A 3 14.06 -19.53 8.65
C ASN A 3 13.34 -20.30 9.79
N GLY A 4 12.65 -21.39 9.49
CA GLY A 4 11.92 -22.17 10.50
C GLY A 4 10.59 -21.55 10.96
N ILE A 5 10.11 -20.48 10.29
CA ILE A 5 8.84 -19.82 10.57
C ILE A 5 7.77 -20.47 9.68
N LEU A 6 6.68 -20.90 10.29
CA LEU A 6 5.46 -21.34 9.62
C LEU A 6 4.41 -20.23 9.74
N ILE A 7 3.85 -19.79 8.60
CA ILE A 7 2.69 -18.88 8.60
C ILE A 7 1.48 -19.63 8.10
N ARG A 8 0.44 -19.67 8.91
CA ARG A 8 -0.84 -20.32 8.60
C ARG A 8 -2.02 -19.43 8.95
N GLU A 9 -3.17 -19.78 8.42
CA GLU A 9 -4.43 -19.15 8.85
C GLU A 9 -4.76 -19.57 10.29
N ALA A 10 -5.29 -18.63 11.08
CA ALA A 10 -5.68 -18.86 12.46
C ALA A 10 -6.95 -19.71 12.54
N ASN A 11 -7.05 -20.53 13.56
CA ASN A 11 -8.26 -21.25 13.97
C ASN A 11 -8.68 -20.84 15.39
N GLN A 12 -9.75 -21.42 15.93
CA GLN A 12 -10.27 -21.06 17.26
C GLN A 12 -9.32 -21.34 18.41
N ASP A 13 -8.45 -22.34 18.28
CA ASP A 13 -7.48 -22.71 19.31
C ASP A 13 -6.40 -21.63 19.50
N ASP A 14 -6.26 -20.74 18.52
CA ASP A 14 -5.31 -19.63 18.57
C ASP A 14 -5.80 -18.43 19.39
N LEU A 15 -7.07 -18.39 19.77
CA LEU A 15 -7.69 -17.23 20.42
C LEU A 15 -6.92 -16.77 21.65
N ASP A 16 -6.61 -17.69 22.57
CA ASP A 16 -5.92 -17.36 23.83
C ASP A 16 -4.51 -16.83 23.59
N SER A 17 -3.80 -17.40 22.61
CA SER A 17 -2.48 -16.92 22.19
C SER A 17 -2.55 -15.50 21.63
N VAL A 18 -3.54 -15.21 20.79
CA VAL A 18 -3.77 -13.88 20.22
C VAL A 18 -4.14 -12.87 21.29
N VAL A 19 -5.02 -13.24 22.24
CA VAL A 19 -5.38 -12.39 23.38
C VAL A 19 -4.14 -12.01 24.18
N SER A 20 -3.31 -13.00 24.55
CA SER A 20 -2.08 -12.77 25.30
C SER A 20 -1.11 -11.83 24.58
N LEU A 21 -0.95 -12.00 23.26
CA LEU A 21 -0.13 -11.09 22.42
C LEU A 21 -0.70 -9.68 22.38
N MET A 22 -2.03 -9.53 22.24
CA MET A 22 -2.69 -8.22 22.21
C MET A 22 -2.59 -7.49 23.54
N GLU A 23 -2.83 -8.17 24.66
CA GLU A 23 -2.72 -7.56 25.99
C GLU A 23 -1.34 -6.99 26.26
N ARG A 24 -0.29 -7.75 25.93
CA ARG A 24 1.09 -7.28 26.13
C ARG A 24 1.50 -6.15 25.19
N ALA A 25 1.08 -6.22 23.94
CA ALA A 25 1.58 -5.29 22.91
C ALA A 25 0.72 -4.03 22.75
N LEU A 26 -0.60 -4.12 22.97
CA LEU A 26 -1.52 -3.02 22.64
C LEU A 26 -1.96 -2.20 23.86
N SER A 27 -2.02 -2.78 25.06
CA SER A 27 -2.52 -2.08 26.23
C SER A 27 -1.83 -0.73 26.52
N PRO A 28 -0.53 -0.54 26.26
CA PRO A 28 0.10 0.76 26.42
C PRO A 28 -0.44 1.86 25.50
N PHE A 29 -0.91 1.50 24.30
CA PHE A 29 -1.31 2.43 23.26
C PHE A 29 -2.82 2.54 23.11
N TYR A 30 -3.54 1.42 23.25
CA TYR A 30 -4.96 1.31 22.96
C TYR A 30 -5.72 0.79 24.19
N PRO A 31 -6.44 1.69 24.89
CA PRO A 31 -7.24 1.30 26.05
C PRO A 31 -8.41 0.38 25.62
N GLY A 32 -8.88 -0.44 26.57
CA GLY A 32 -10.07 -1.27 26.41
C GLY A 32 -9.78 -2.78 26.47
N ASN A 33 -10.84 -3.57 26.33
CA ASN A 33 -10.80 -5.01 26.51
C ASN A 33 -10.22 -5.73 25.29
N GLN A 34 -8.98 -6.20 25.39
CA GLN A 34 -8.29 -6.88 24.29
C GLN A 34 -8.90 -8.26 24.00
N TYR A 35 -9.43 -8.94 25.01
CA TYR A 35 -10.16 -10.21 24.83
C TYR A 35 -11.40 -10.02 23.95
N ALA A 36 -12.22 -9.01 24.26
CA ALA A 36 -13.40 -8.72 23.44
C ALA A 36 -13.03 -8.38 21.98
N ARG A 37 -11.92 -7.64 21.78
CA ARG A 37 -11.42 -7.32 20.42
C ARG A 37 -10.96 -8.57 19.69
N ALA A 38 -10.21 -9.46 20.33
CA ALA A 38 -9.78 -10.72 19.74
C ALA A 38 -10.97 -11.62 19.42
N LYS A 39 -11.92 -11.78 20.35
CA LYS A 39 -13.14 -12.56 20.13
C LYS A 39 -13.94 -12.05 18.91
N ASN A 40 -14.14 -10.74 18.78
CA ASN A 40 -14.79 -10.13 17.62
C ASN A 40 -13.99 -10.34 16.32
N MET A 41 -12.67 -10.35 16.40
CA MET A 41 -11.78 -10.65 15.28
C MET A 41 -12.01 -12.08 14.77
N PHE A 42 -12.05 -13.06 15.67
CA PHE A 42 -12.25 -14.47 15.33
C PHE A 42 -13.69 -14.77 14.90
N ALA A 43 -14.70 -14.18 15.52
CA ALA A 43 -16.09 -14.32 15.10
C ALA A 43 -16.34 -13.89 13.66
N SER A 44 -15.65 -12.84 13.19
CA SER A 44 -15.77 -12.36 11.81
C SER A 44 -14.99 -13.20 10.79
N VAL A 45 -14.08 -14.07 11.21
CA VAL A 45 -13.39 -15.05 10.35
C VAL A 45 -14.31 -16.22 10.01
N GLN A 46 -15.13 -16.66 10.94
CA GLN A 46 -16.00 -17.83 10.78
C GLN A 46 -17.24 -17.60 9.92
N GLY A 47 -17.50 -16.38 9.48
CA GLY A 47 -18.38 -16.00 8.38
C GLY A 47 -19.71 -16.73 8.25
N GLY A 48 -20.58 -16.62 9.23
CA GLY A 48 -21.87 -17.32 9.22
C GLY A 48 -23.12 -16.44 9.11
N ILE A 49 -23.03 -15.12 8.99
CA ILE A 49 -24.25 -14.29 8.94
C ILE A 49 -24.03 -13.04 8.06
N ASP A 50 -24.91 -12.90 7.08
CA ASP A 50 -25.11 -11.74 6.23
C ASP A 50 -23.92 -11.28 5.36
N TYR A 51 -23.79 -11.90 4.22
CA TYR A 51 -22.73 -11.71 3.23
C TYR A 51 -22.57 -10.28 2.69
N LEU A 52 -23.49 -9.36 2.96
CA LEU A 52 -23.48 -8.01 2.40
C LEU A 52 -22.87 -6.95 3.33
N ALA A 53 -22.87 -7.16 4.62
CA ALA A 53 -22.48 -6.14 5.60
C ALA A 53 -21.17 -6.42 6.36
N VAL A 54 -20.69 -7.67 6.39
CA VAL A 54 -19.48 -8.04 7.16
C VAL A 54 -18.22 -7.94 6.30
N PRO A 55 -17.21 -7.18 6.71
CA PRO A 55 -15.94 -7.14 6.00
C PRO A 55 -15.29 -8.53 5.97
N MET A 56 -14.68 -8.90 4.84
CA MET A 56 -13.91 -10.13 4.74
C MET A 56 -12.63 -10.00 5.56
N ARG A 57 -12.53 -10.75 6.65
CA ARG A 57 -11.37 -10.75 7.55
C ARG A 57 -10.63 -12.08 7.47
N ARG A 58 -9.29 -12.00 7.58
CA ARG A 58 -8.42 -13.14 7.82
C ARG A 58 -7.42 -12.80 8.92
N VAL A 59 -7.07 -13.82 9.68
CA VAL A 59 -6.03 -13.77 10.70
C VAL A 59 -4.99 -14.82 10.36
N PHE A 60 -3.73 -14.42 10.32
CA PHE A 60 -2.61 -15.33 10.07
C PHE A 60 -1.71 -15.37 11.30
N ILE A 61 -1.33 -16.56 11.73
CA ILE A 61 -0.41 -16.82 12.84
C ILE A 61 0.96 -17.16 12.29
N ALA A 62 1.99 -16.59 12.89
CA ALA A 62 3.36 -17.05 12.72
C ALA A 62 3.74 -17.95 13.86
N GLU A 63 4.15 -19.17 13.55
CA GLU A 63 4.68 -20.15 14.51
C GLU A 63 6.18 -20.26 14.35
N TYR A 64 6.88 -20.32 15.49
CA TYR A 64 8.30 -20.57 15.56
C TYR A 64 8.58 -21.51 16.74
N ALA A 65 9.33 -22.58 16.50
CA ALA A 65 9.63 -23.62 17.50
C ALA A 65 8.36 -24.13 18.24
N GLY A 66 7.25 -24.32 17.51
CA GLY A 66 5.98 -24.84 18.04
C GLY A 66 5.20 -23.84 18.91
N LYS A 67 5.57 -22.56 18.94
CA LYS A 67 4.88 -21.51 19.68
C LYS A 67 4.37 -20.40 18.77
N SER A 68 3.25 -19.79 19.13
CA SER A 68 2.74 -18.58 18.47
C SER A 68 3.70 -17.41 18.69
N ALA A 69 4.43 -17.03 17.64
CA ALA A 69 5.45 -15.99 17.66
C ALA A 69 4.91 -14.61 17.24
N GLY A 70 3.72 -14.56 16.67
CA GLY A 70 3.05 -13.32 16.25
C GLY A 70 1.84 -13.59 15.38
N PHE A 71 1.10 -12.54 15.06
CA PHE A 71 -0.04 -12.63 14.15
C PHE A 71 -0.28 -11.33 13.38
N VAL A 72 -1.04 -11.45 12.30
CA VAL A 72 -1.58 -10.31 11.55
C VAL A 72 -3.07 -10.54 11.25
N SER A 73 -3.89 -9.51 11.41
CA SER A 73 -5.25 -9.50 10.90
C SER A 73 -5.38 -8.54 9.72
N VAL A 74 -6.07 -9.00 8.68
CA VAL A 74 -6.36 -8.23 7.47
C VAL A 74 -7.86 -8.17 7.26
N VAL A 75 -8.36 -6.99 6.92
CA VAL A 75 -9.79 -6.75 6.68
C VAL A 75 -9.96 -6.12 5.31
N VAL A 76 -10.63 -6.82 4.40
CA VAL A 76 -11.06 -6.27 3.12
C VAL A 76 -12.46 -5.72 3.28
N ASN A 77 -12.65 -4.44 2.98
CA ASN A 77 -13.96 -3.81 3.04
C ASN A 77 -14.80 -4.27 1.82
N ARG A 78 -15.98 -4.83 2.07
CA ARG A 78 -16.86 -5.33 0.99
C ARG A 78 -17.52 -4.23 0.17
N LEU A 79 -17.79 -3.09 0.77
CA LEU A 79 -18.37 -1.93 0.09
C LEU A 79 -17.34 -1.19 -0.77
N ASN A 80 -16.09 -1.28 -0.35
CA ASN A 80 -14.96 -0.70 -1.07
C ASN A 80 -13.86 -1.75 -1.22
N ARG A 81 -13.96 -2.56 -2.28
CA ARG A 81 -12.98 -3.63 -2.56
C ARG A 81 -11.59 -3.12 -2.97
N TRP A 82 -11.42 -1.82 -3.07
CA TRP A 82 -10.15 -1.21 -3.47
C TRP A 82 -9.11 -1.19 -2.36
N SER A 83 -9.55 -1.26 -1.09
CA SER A 83 -8.65 -1.17 0.04
C SER A 83 -8.86 -2.28 1.06
N ALA A 84 -7.76 -2.70 1.70
CA ALA A 84 -7.79 -3.54 2.88
C ALA A 84 -7.03 -2.87 4.03
N LYS A 85 -7.44 -3.17 5.24
CA LYS A 85 -6.79 -2.69 6.46
C LYS A 85 -5.95 -3.79 7.10
N VAL A 86 -4.69 -3.51 7.41
CA VAL A 86 -3.97 -4.25 8.44
C VAL A 86 -4.56 -3.83 9.78
N GLY A 87 -5.46 -4.64 10.31
CA GLY A 87 -6.17 -4.33 11.55
C GLY A 87 -5.28 -4.40 12.78
N THR A 88 -4.43 -5.41 12.82
CA THR A 88 -3.47 -5.64 13.91
C THR A 88 -2.30 -6.44 13.37
N LEU A 89 -1.08 -6.05 13.69
CA LEU A 89 0.14 -6.81 13.42
C LEU A 89 0.99 -6.80 14.70
N ILE A 90 1.22 -7.96 15.27
CA ILE A 90 1.98 -8.12 16.52
C ILE A 90 2.99 -9.25 16.35
N VAL A 91 4.20 -9.01 16.82
CA VAL A 91 5.24 -10.02 17.01
C VAL A 91 5.56 -10.07 18.50
N SER A 92 5.65 -11.28 19.05
CA SER A 92 6.08 -11.49 20.42
C SER A 92 7.40 -10.76 20.69
N GLU A 93 7.51 -10.16 21.86
CA GLU A 93 8.70 -9.39 22.25
C GLU A 93 9.98 -10.21 22.17
N GLU A 94 9.90 -11.48 22.51
CA GLU A 94 11.00 -12.44 22.44
C GLU A 94 11.63 -12.56 21.06
N TYR A 95 10.81 -12.45 19.98
CA TYR A 95 11.23 -12.65 18.58
C TYR A 95 11.29 -11.34 17.79
N ARG A 96 10.91 -10.22 18.40
CA ARG A 96 10.80 -8.94 17.71
C ARG A 96 12.18 -8.47 17.21
N GLY A 97 12.25 -8.14 15.91
CA GLY A 97 13.48 -7.65 15.26
C GLY A 97 14.52 -8.71 14.94
N LYS A 98 14.33 -9.98 15.30
CA LYS A 98 15.38 -11.03 15.19
C LYS A 98 15.21 -11.95 13.97
N LEU A 99 13.99 -12.40 13.69
CA LEU A 99 13.71 -13.48 12.74
C LEU A 99 12.95 -13.06 11.48
N GLY A 100 12.64 -11.77 11.33
CA GLY A 100 11.86 -11.28 10.19
C GLY A 100 10.36 -11.62 10.23
N ILE A 101 9.83 -12.12 11.38
CA ILE A 101 8.43 -12.56 11.53
C ILE A 101 7.44 -11.47 11.12
N GLY A 102 7.66 -10.21 11.57
CA GLY A 102 6.77 -9.10 11.22
C GLY A 102 6.71 -8.85 9.71
N SER A 103 7.85 -8.99 9.02
CA SER A 103 7.92 -8.88 7.57
C SER A 103 7.18 -10.00 6.87
N ALA A 104 7.37 -11.24 7.32
CA ALA A 104 6.70 -12.40 6.74
C ALA A 104 5.17 -12.35 6.94
N LEU A 105 4.70 -11.92 8.12
CA LEU A 105 3.29 -11.71 8.40
C LEU A 105 2.70 -10.59 7.51
N LEU A 106 3.42 -9.49 7.34
CA LEU A 106 2.98 -8.39 6.47
C LEU A 106 2.90 -8.81 5.01
N GLU A 107 3.90 -9.55 4.50
CA GLU A 107 3.84 -10.08 3.13
C GLU A 107 2.67 -11.05 2.95
N ARG A 108 2.38 -11.91 3.93
CA ARG A 108 1.21 -12.78 3.89
C ARG A 108 -0.11 -11.99 3.83
N ALA A 109 -0.18 -10.88 4.58
CA ALA A 109 -1.30 -9.95 4.52
C ALA A 109 -1.47 -9.30 3.14
N LYS A 110 -0.35 -8.88 2.53
CA LYS A 110 -0.32 -8.32 1.17
C LYS A 110 -0.75 -9.35 0.12
N GLU A 111 -0.27 -10.58 0.21
CA GLU A 111 -0.68 -11.69 -0.69
C GLU A 111 -2.18 -11.94 -0.63
N PHE A 112 -2.74 -12.02 0.58
CA PHE A 112 -4.18 -12.18 0.77
C PHE A 112 -4.96 -11.01 0.16
N ALA A 113 -4.53 -9.77 0.42
CA ALA A 113 -5.18 -8.58 -0.10
C ALA A 113 -5.13 -8.53 -1.64
N ARG A 114 -3.98 -8.86 -2.25
CA ARG A 114 -3.84 -8.96 -3.72
C ARG A 114 -4.74 -10.05 -4.29
N GLY A 115 -4.80 -11.22 -3.67
CA GLY A 115 -5.69 -12.32 -4.06
C GLY A 115 -7.17 -11.96 -3.98
N ALA A 116 -7.54 -11.00 -3.12
CA ALA A 116 -8.88 -10.45 -3.01
C ALA A 116 -9.14 -9.27 -3.99
N GLY A 117 -8.19 -8.95 -4.89
CA GLY A 117 -8.32 -7.84 -5.84
C GLY A 117 -8.14 -6.45 -5.24
N VAL A 118 -7.55 -6.35 -4.05
CA VAL A 118 -7.30 -5.08 -3.36
C VAL A 118 -6.08 -4.38 -3.97
N THR A 119 -6.20 -3.10 -4.24
CA THR A 119 -5.14 -2.27 -4.83
C THR A 119 -4.38 -1.43 -3.82
N GLN A 120 -4.86 -1.36 -2.57
CA GLN A 120 -4.25 -0.54 -1.54
C GLN A 120 -4.40 -1.20 -0.16
N LEU A 121 -3.30 -1.30 0.57
CA LEU A 121 -3.29 -1.72 1.97
C LEU A 121 -3.04 -0.50 2.87
N TYR A 122 -3.80 -0.35 3.95
CA TYR A 122 -3.59 0.72 4.91
C TYR A 122 -3.59 0.22 6.35
N CYS A 123 -3.00 0.98 7.24
CA CYS A 123 -3.06 0.75 8.68
C CYS A 123 -3.10 2.08 9.43
N THR A 124 -3.40 2.01 10.73
CA THR A 124 -3.29 3.14 11.64
C THR A 124 -2.35 2.78 12.78
N VAL A 125 -1.50 3.70 13.17
CA VAL A 125 -0.50 3.50 14.22
C VAL A 125 -0.49 4.72 15.13
N SER A 126 -0.55 4.50 16.44
CA SER A 126 -0.40 5.58 17.42
C SER A 126 0.94 6.30 17.24
N GLU A 127 0.93 7.63 17.26
CA GLU A 127 2.15 8.45 17.23
C GLU A 127 3.15 8.10 18.32
N LEU A 128 2.68 7.53 19.44
CA LEU A 128 3.52 7.07 20.54
C LEU A 128 4.28 5.77 20.21
N ASN A 129 3.87 5.03 19.19
CA ASN A 129 4.48 3.76 18.82
C ASN A 129 5.47 3.93 17.67
N GLN A 130 6.54 4.69 17.91
CA GLN A 130 7.56 5.04 16.93
C GLN A 130 8.19 3.82 16.26
N LYS A 131 8.47 2.74 17.00
CA LYS A 131 9.04 1.51 16.45
C LYS A 131 8.15 0.86 15.39
N THR A 132 6.83 0.92 15.58
CA THR A 132 5.87 0.39 14.61
C THR A 132 5.73 1.33 13.40
N LEU A 133 5.75 2.65 13.62
CA LEU A 133 5.77 3.62 12.52
C LEU A 133 6.98 3.39 11.61
N GLU A 134 8.18 3.34 12.18
CA GLU A 134 9.42 3.07 11.43
C GLU A 134 9.38 1.72 10.71
N PHE A 135 8.79 0.69 11.32
CA PHE A 135 8.64 -0.62 10.67
C PHE A 135 7.81 -0.50 9.38
N PHE A 136 6.64 0.12 9.44
CA PHE A 136 5.79 0.25 8.25
C PHE A 136 6.42 1.15 7.18
N LEU A 137 7.05 2.25 7.56
CA LEU A 137 7.77 3.13 6.63
C LEU A 137 8.89 2.37 5.89
N ARG A 138 9.72 1.60 6.62
CA ARG A 138 10.75 0.73 5.99
C ARG A 138 10.16 -0.38 5.11
N LYS A 139 8.88 -0.71 5.25
CA LYS A 139 8.16 -1.69 4.42
C LYS A 139 7.43 -1.09 3.23
N GLY A 140 7.66 0.19 2.93
CA GLY A 140 7.12 0.87 1.76
C GLY A 140 5.78 1.57 2.01
N PHE A 141 5.30 1.63 3.24
CA PHE A 141 4.14 2.43 3.57
C PHE A 141 4.47 3.92 3.58
N CYS A 142 3.54 4.72 3.11
CA CYS A 142 3.61 6.18 3.13
C CYS A 142 2.58 6.74 4.11
N VAL A 143 2.87 7.92 4.67
CA VAL A 143 1.91 8.64 5.52
C VAL A 143 0.81 9.25 4.65
N ALA A 144 -0.45 8.90 4.94
CA ALA A 144 -1.62 9.50 4.29
C ALA A 144 -2.20 10.67 5.08
N GLY A 145 -1.90 10.74 6.38
CA GLY A 145 -2.41 11.79 7.26
C GLY A 145 -2.45 11.36 8.72
N THR A 146 -3.08 12.19 9.55
CA THR A 146 -3.28 11.92 10.98
C THR A 146 -4.72 12.12 11.38
N ALA A 147 -5.17 11.37 12.40
CA ALA A 147 -6.47 11.51 13.02
C ALA A 147 -6.28 11.81 14.51
N ARG A 148 -6.78 12.98 14.97
CA ARG A 148 -6.69 13.35 16.38
C ARG A 148 -7.64 12.51 17.22
N GLU A 149 -7.13 12.04 18.38
CA GLU A 149 -7.92 11.39 19.42
C GLU A 149 -8.83 10.23 18.96
N GLN A 150 -8.45 9.53 17.90
CA GLN A 150 -9.27 8.46 17.33
C GLN A 150 -9.48 7.30 18.31
N TYR A 151 -8.47 6.94 19.08
CA TYR A 151 -8.51 5.83 20.04
C TYR A 151 -8.14 6.23 21.46
N LYS A 152 -7.39 7.30 21.64
CA LYS A 152 -6.93 7.77 22.95
C LYS A 152 -6.88 9.29 22.96
N ARG A 153 -7.46 9.89 24.01
CA ARG A 153 -7.50 11.35 24.20
C ARG A 153 -6.07 11.92 24.26
N GLY A 154 -5.84 13.03 23.55
CA GLY A 154 -4.54 13.70 23.49
C GLY A 154 -3.49 12.99 22.64
N VAL A 155 -3.85 11.94 21.90
CA VAL A 155 -2.91 11.17 21.06
C VAL A 155 -3.41 11.12 19.64
N GLN A 156 -2.50 11.29 18.67
CA GLN A 156 -2.81 11.17 17.26
C GLN A 156 -2.58 9.74 16.76
N GLU A 157 -3.41 9.31 15.80
CA GLU A 157 -3.17 8.14 14.98
C GLU A 157 -2.59 8.58 13.64
N VAL A 158 -1.48 8.00 13.25
CA VAL A 158 -0.89 8.16 11.93
C VAL A 158 -1.52 7.14 11.00
N ILE A 159 -2.10 7.62 9.90
CA ILE A 159 -2.68 6.78 8.86
C ILE A 159 -1.59 6.51 7.83
N LEU A 160 -1.29 5.25 7.63
CA LEU A 160 -0.29 4.78 6.69
C LEU A 160 -0.94 3.95 5.58
N TYR A 161 -0.44 4.04 4.37
CA TYR A 161 -0.93 3.22 3.27
C TYR A 161 0.22 2.76 2.36
N GLU A 162 -0.01 1.66 1.66
CA GLU A 162 0.87 1.12 0.64
C GLU A 162 0.02 0.69 -0.56
N PRO A 163 0.30 1.18 -1.77
CA PRO A 163 -0.29 0.66 -2.98
C PRO A 163 0.15 -0.78 -3.19
N LEU A 164 -0.81 -1.70 -3.30
CA LEU A 164 -0.55 -3.08 -3.67
C LEU A 164 -0.57 -3.19 -5.19
N GLY A 165 0.46 -2.68 -5.86
CA GLY A 165 0.54 -2.72 -7.31
C GLY A 165 0.26 -4.12 -7.87
N VAL A 166 -0.37 -4.20 -9.04
CA VAL A 166 -0.37 -5.42 -9.83
C VAL A 166 1.11 -5.74 -10.10
N ARG A 167 1.62 -6.80 -9.51
CA ARG A 167 2.87 -7.37 -10.00
C ARG A 167 2.58 -7.78 -11.45
N THR A 168 3.06 -7.01 -12.38
CA THR A 168 3.20 -7.47 -13.75
C THR A 168 4.20 -8.63 -13.68
N SER A 169 3.71 -9.83 -13.87
CA SER A 169 4.31 -11.09 -13.43
C SER A 169 5.58 -11.53 -14.18
N SER A 170 6.26 -10.63 -14.87
CA SER A 170 7.45 -11.03 -15.65
C SER A 170 8.60 -10.04 -15.65
N TYR A 171 8.50 -8.86 -15.04
CA TYR A 171 9.57 -7.87 -15.13
C TYR A 171 9.84 -7.19 -13.79
N GLU A 172 11.10 -6.94 -13.53
CA GLU A 172 11.70 -6.34 -12.33
C GLU A 172 11.27 -4.87 -12.06
N ILE A 173 10.16 -4.42 -12.65
CA ILE A 173 9.65 -3.06 -12.51
C ILE A 173 8.49 -3.03 -11.52
N ASN A 174 8.66 -2.25 -10.46
CA ASN A 174 7.64 -1.97 -9.46
C ASN A 174 7.10 -0.56 -9.66
N VAL A 175 5.77 -0.40 -9.71
CA VAL A 175 5.14 0.92 -9.72
C VAL A 175 4.66 1.25 -8.31
N VAL A 176 5.13 2.37 -7.78
CA VAL A 176 4.83 2.83 -6.42
C VAL A 176 4.32 4.26 -6.45
N LEU A 177 3.63 4.68 -5.40
CA LEU A 177 3.28 6.09 -5.24
C LEU A 177 4.58 6.91 -5.09
N PHE A 178 4.61 8.05 -5.76
CA PHE A 178 5.69 9.02 -5.60
C PHE A 178 5.80 9.46 -4.13
N ASN A 179 7.02 9.49 -3.64
CA ASN A 179 7.38 10.02 -2.35
C ASN A 179 8.47 11.05 -2.57
N ASP A 180 8.19 12.31 -2.24
CA ASP A 180 9.07 13.43 -2.49
C ASP A 180 10.48 13.20 -1.94
N TRP A 181 10.56 12.72 -0.72
CA TRP A 181 11.83 12.47 -0.03
C TRP A 181 12.70 11.37 -0.67
N LEU A 182 12.07 10.39 -1.34
CA LEU A 182 12.77 9.23 -1.91
C LEU A 182 12.99 9.34 -3.41
N HIS A 183 12.14 10.09 -4.11
CA HIS A 183 12.05 10.00 -5.57
C HIS A 183 12.22 11.34 -6.28
N SER A 184 12.21 12.50 -5.56
CA SER A 184 12.14 13.83 -6.19
C SER A 184 13.27 14.08 -7.18
N GLU A 185 14.54 13.88 -6.77
CA GLU A 185 15.72 14.15 -7.60
C GLU A 185 15.68 13.32 -8.90
N CYS A 186 15.57 12.00 -8.78
CA CYS A 186 15.53 11.11 -9.95
C CYS A 186 14.32 11.34 -10.84
N THR A 187 13.16 11.66 -10.24
CA THR A 187 11.93 11.94 -11.00
C THR A 187 12.02 13.27 -11.72
N TYR A 188 12.58 14.28 -11.08
CA TYR A 188 12.87 15.58 -11.67
C TYR A 188 13.75 15.43 -12.91
N GLU A 189 14.92 14.80 -12.77
CA GLU A 189 15.84 14.56 -13.87
C GLU A 189 15.19 13.80 -15.02
N LEU A 190 14.40 12.77 -14.70
CA LEU A 190 13.68 11.98 -15.69
C LEU A 190 12.67 12.84 -16.48
N ILE A 191 11.86 13.67 -15.81
CA ILE A 191 10.87 14.52 -16.46
C ILE A 191 11.56 15.54 -17.36
N ILE A 192 12.55 16.27 -16.85
CA ILE A 192 13.26 17.31 -17.61
C ILE A 192 13.98 16.71 -18.82
N SER A 193 14.70 15.60 -18.64
CA SER A 193 15.46 14.99 -19.73
C SER A 193 14.59 14.38 -20.83
N GLN A 194 13.39 13.89 -20.51
CA GLN A 194 12.55 13.18 -21.46
C GLN A 194 11.41 14.04 -22.05
N ALA A 195 10.93 15.01 -21.31
CA ALA A 195 9.77 15.80 -21.71
C ALA A 195 10.08 17.29 -21.90
N GLY A 196 11.08 17.84 -21.23
CA GLY A 196 11.42 19.27 -21.30
C GLY A 196 11.81 19.75 -22.70
N GLU A 197 12.49 18.90 -23.48
CA GLU A 197 12.83 19.22 -24.88
C GLU A 197 11.61 19.18 -25.85
N ALA A 198 10.61 18.38 -25.50
CA ALA A 198 9.50 18.08 -26.40
C ALA A 198 8.27 18.96 -26.14
N PHE A 199 8.11 19.46 -24.93
CA PHE A 199 6.97 20.28 -24.52
C PHE A 199 7.46 21.61 -23.95
N SER A 200 7.14 22.71 -24.65
CA SER A 200 7.42 24.05 -24.12
C SER A 200 6.67 24.26 -22.78
N GLY A 201 7.37 24.76 -21.77
CA GLY A 201 6.81 25.05 -20.46
C GLY A 201 6.93 23.91 -19.43
N ILE A 202 7.62 22.82 -19.77
CA ILE A 202 8.09 21.85 -18.78
C ILE A 202 9.50 22.28 -18.34
N ASP A 203 9.54 23.05 -17.27
CA ASP A 203 10.74 23.57 -16.64
C ASP A 203 10.76 23.18 -15.13
N GLU A 204 11.77 23.62 -14.42
CA GLU A 204 11.93 23.38 -12.99
C GLU A 204 10.70 23.79 -12.21
N ARG A 205 10.17 24.98 -12.47
CA ARG A 205 9.01 25.51 -11.79
C ARG A 205 7.77 24.63 -12.02
N TRP A 206 7.59 24.11 -13.23
CA TRP A 206 6.48 23.22 -13.54
C TRP A 206 6.58 21.91 -12.77
N VAL A 207 7.81 21.37 -12.60
CA VAL A 207 8.02 20.13 -11.83
C VAL A 207 7.80 20.37 -10.34
N ASP A 208 8.25 21.49 -9.78
CA ASP A 208 7.99 21.86 -8.39
C ASP A 208 6.49 22.00 -8.11
N GLU A 209 5.76 22.66 -8.99
CA GLU A 209 4.29 22.79 -8.90
C GLU A 209 3.61 21.41 -8.99
N LEU A 210 4.11 20.51 -9.83
CA LEU A 210 3.63 19.13 -9.98
C LEU A 210 3.82 18.33 -8.67
N PHE A 211 4.98 18.44 -8.04
CA PHE A 211 5.26 17.75 -6.78
C PHE A 211 4.38 18.30 -5.65
N ALA A 212 4.27 19.61 -5.54
CA ALA A 212 3.39 20.26 -4.57
C ALA A 212 1.91 19.87 -4.77
N GLU A 213 1.44 19.75 -6.03
CA GLU A 213 0.07 19.32 -6.34
C GLU A 213 -0.19 17.88 -5.87
N SER A 214 0.81 16.99 -5.96
CA SER A 214 0.65 15.58 -5.60
C SER A 214 0.38 15.38 -4.10
N ASP A 215 0.78 16.33 -3.26
CA ASP A 215 0.58 16.30 -1.82
C ASP A 215 -0.81 16.80 -1.37
N LEU A 216 -1.58 17.47 -2.24
CA LEU A 216 -2.85 18.12 -1.89
C LEU A 216 -4.06 17.17 -1.77
N GLY A 217 -3.93 15.86 -2.05
CA GLY A 217 -4.95 14.86 -1.73
C GLY A 217 -5.94 14.50 -2.84
N PHE A 218 -7.14 14.08 -2.48
CA PHE A 218 -8.04 13.19 -3.26
C PHE A 218 -8.55 13.72 -4.62
N ARG A 219 -8.51 14.99 -4.91
CA ARG A 219 -8.95 15.57 -6.20
C ARG A 219 -7.79 16.12 -7.04
N SER A 220 -6.58 16.01 -6.53
CA SER A 220 -5.37 16.46 -7.19
C SER A 220 -4.74 15.33 -8.01
N ARG A 221 -3.76 15.70 -8.80
CA ARG A 221 -2.93 14.76 -9.54
C ARG A 221 -2.10 13.92 -8.56
N ARG A 222 -2.11 12.60 -8.73
CA ARG A 222 -1.24 11.69 -7.97
C ARG A 222 -0.14 11.20 -8.86
N LEU A 223 1.08 11.30 -8.37
CA LEU A 223 2.25 10.80 -9.07
C LEU A 223 2.57 9.37 -8.65
N TYR A 224 2.90 8.56 -9.64
CA TYR A 224 3.42 7.21 -9.44
C TYR A 224 4.72 7.07 -10.22
N VAL A 225 5.67 6.35 -9.66
CA VAL A 225 6.97 6.08 -10.26
C VAL A 225 7.16 4.60 -10.51
N ALA A 226 7.71 4.28 -11.65
CA ALA A 226 8.17 2.94 -12.00
C ALA A 226 9.64 2.80 -11.57
N ILE A 227 9.92 1.82 -10.75
CA ILE A 227 11.26 1.57 -10.18
C ILE A 227 11.78 0.22 -10.67
N ARG A 228 13.01 0.21 -11.14
CA ARG A 228 13.78 -0.97 -11.52
C ARG A 228 15.13 -0.92 -10.82
N ALA A 229 15.46 -1.97 -10.06
CA ALA A 229 16.74 -2.07 -9.34
C ALA A 229 17.11 -0.80 -8.54
N SER A 230 16.11 -0.17 -7.89
CA SER A 230 16.22 1.08 -7.12
C SER A 230 16.36 2.37 -7.95
N GLU A 231 16.29 2.29 -9.27
CA GLU A 231 16.30 3.46 -10.16
C GLU A 231 14.88 3.81 -10.61
N VAL A 232 14.56 5.09 -10.68
CA VAL A 232 13.30 5.58 -11.27
C VAL A 232 13.43 5.51 -12.80
N VAL A 233 12.65 4.63 -13.41
CA VAL A 233 12.64 4.38 -14.87
C VAL A 233 11.39 4.89 -15.58
N GLY A 234 10.46 5.49 -14.83
CA GLY A 234 9.27 6.09 -15.39
C GLY A 234 8.45 6.81 -14.32
N VAL A 235 7.61 7.74 -14.76
CA VAL A 235 6.69 8.49 -13.91
C VAL A 235 5.37 8.69 -14.63
N VAL A 236 4.27 8.64 -13.90
CA VAL A 236 2.95 9.01 -14.37
C VAL A 236 2.21 9.84 -13.33
N GLY A 237 1.68 10.97 -13.76
CA GLY A 237 0.69 11.74 -13.01
C GLY A 237 -0.71 11.32 -13.41
N VAL A 238 -1.51 10.86 -12.46
CA VAL A 238 -2.88 10.39 -12.68
C VAL A 238 -3.85 11.43 -12.15
N LEU A 239 -4.58 12.09 -13.03
CA LEU A 239 -5.53 13.15 -12.69
C LEU A 239 -6.95 12.74 -13.11
N PRO A 240 -7.82 12.40 -12.15
CA PRO A 240 -9.23 12.17 -12.42
C PRO A 240 -9.89 13.43 -12.99
N LYS A 241 -10.68 13.28 -14.05
CA LYS A 241 -11.53 14.31 -14.64
C LYS A 241 -12.99 13.94 -14.44
N ASP A 242 -13.87 14.88 -14.72
CA ASP A 242 -15.31 14.64 -14.64
C ASP A 242 -15.74 13.48 -15.55
N GLY A 243 -16.69 12.71 -15.07
CA GLY A 243 -17.17 11.50 -15.76
C GLY A 243 -16.19 10.32 -15.66
N SER A 244 -16.03 9.61 -16.78
CA SER A 244 -15.19 8.39 -16.85
C SER A 244 -13.78 8.65 -17.39
N LEU A 245 -13.33 9.90 -17.43
CA LEU A 245 -12.03 10.27 -18.00
C LEU A 245 -10.94 10.38 -16.92
N VAL A 246 -9.72 9.97 -17.28
CA VAL A 246 -8.52 10.17 -16.48
C VAL A 246 -7.41 10.69 -17.37
N LYS A 247 -6.82 11.83 -17.00
CA LYS A 247 -5.65 12.38 -17.67
C LYS A 247 -4.38 11.80 -17.05
N LEU A 248 -3.50 11.30 -17.90
CA LEU A 248 -2.15 10.88 -17.50
C LEU A 248 -1.17 11.98 -17.90
N GLU A 249 -0.64 12.71 -16.91
CA GLU A 249 0.27 13.84 -17.13
C GLU A 249 1.09 14.16 -15.86
N PRO A 250 2.42 14.10 -15.91
CA PRO A 250 3.19 13.59 -17.03
C PRO A 250 2.99 12.09 -17.24
N LEU A 251 3.39 11.59 -18.40
CA LEU A 251 3.60 10.18 -18.66
C LEU A 251 4.95 10.06 -19.37
N VAL A 252 5.96 9.67 -18.61
CA VAL A 252 7.35 9.57 -19.06
C VAL A 252 7.89 8.21 -18.69
N ALA A 253 8.58 7.54 -19.61
CA ALA A 253 9.16 6.24 -19.36
C ALA A 253 10.44 6.05 -20.19
N MET A 254 11.43 5.36 -19.62
CA MET A 254 12.70 5.07 -20.30
C MET A 254 12.62 3.86 -21.23
N SER A 255 11.56 3.04 -21.11
CA SER A 255 11.36 1.84 -21.93
C SER A 255 9.88 1.52 -22.11
N ASP A 256 9.55 0.67 -23.09
CA ASP A 256 8.21 0.14 -23.31
C ASP A 256 7.70 -0.64 -22.10
N MET A 257 8.56 -1.40 -21.42
CA MET A 257 8.20 -2.12 -20.19
C MET A 257 7.81 -1.18 -19.05
N ALA A 258 8.55 -0.08 -18.88
CA ALA A 258 8.22 0.92 -17.86
C ALA A 258 6.90 1.62 -18.19
N LEU A 259 6.69 1.97 -19.47
CA LEU A 259 5.45 2.57 -19.94
C LEU A 259 4.25 1.63 -19.72
N GLU A 260 4.39 0.37 -20.12
CA GLU A 260 3.34 -0.64 -19.93
C GLU A 260 2.99 -0.83 -18.45
N ALA A 261 4.01 -0.92 -17.58
CA ALA A 261 3.81 -1.03 -16.14
C ALA A 261 3.02 0.17 -15.58
N LEU A 262 3.36 1.40 -15.99
CA LEU A 262 2.66 2.63 -15.59
C LEU A 262 1.22 2.66 -16.10
N LEU A 263 0.97 2.25 -17.34
CA LEU A 263 -0.37 2.21 -17.93
C LEU A 263 -1.26 1.19 -17.23
N VAL A 264 -0.76 -0.05 -17.05
CA VAL A 264 -1.48 -1.10 -16.33
C VAL A 264 -1.80 -0.66 -14.91
N TYR A 265 -0.82 -0.09 -14.21
CA TYR A 265 -1.02 0.41 -12.86
C TYR A 265 -2.07 1.53 -12.81
N SER A 266 -2.00 2.49 -13.74
CA SER A 266 -2.97 3.59 -13.82
C SER A 266 -4.41 3.08 -14.05
N ARG A 267 -4.59 2.04 -14.86
CA ARG A 267 -5.90 1.38 -15.05
C ARG A 267 -6.40 0.72 -13.78
N VAL A 268 -5.52 0.03 -13.05
CA VAL A 268 -5.88 -0.65 -11.79
C VAL A 268 -6.29 0.37 -10.73
N VAL A 269 -5.51 1.44 -10.56
CA VAL A 269 -5.77 2.47 -9.55
C VAL A 269 -7.05 3.25 -9.82
N MET A 270 -7.35 3.51 -11.10
CA MET A 270 -8.51 4.34 -11.48
C MET A 270 -9.77 3.56 -11.86
N GLY A 271 -9.66 2.23 -11.97
CA GLY A 271 -10.73 1.37 -12.44
C GLY A 271 -10.67 1.10 -13.94
N ILE A 272 -10.84 -0.16 -14.32
CA ILE A 272 -10.66 -0.68 -15.69
C ILE A 272 -11.59 -0.01 -16.71
N GLU A 273 -12.76 0.46 -16.26
CA GLU A 273 -13.78 1.05 -17.13
C GLU A 273 -13.51 2.52 -17.52
N ARG A 274 -12.51 3.17 -16.90
CA ARG A 274 -12.20 4.56 -17.20
C ARG A 274 -11.33 4.71 -18.44
N LYS A 275 -11.64 5.72 -19.23
CA LYS A 275 -10.85 6.06 -20.43
C LYS A 275 -9.64 6.88 -20.01
N LEU A 276 -8.45 6.36 -20.31
CA LEU A 276 -7.18 7.07 -20.10
C LEU A 276 -6.85 7.89 -21.34
N TYR A 277 -6.36 9.11 -21.14
CA TYR A 277 -5.80 9.93 -22.23
C TYR A 277 -4.54 10.65 -21.76
N THR A 278 -3.62 10.88 -22.70
CA THR A 278 -2.34 11.52 -22.40
C THR A 278 -1.81 12.28 -23.61
N HIS A 279 -0.87 13.19 -23.35
CA HIS A 279 -0.02 13.77 -24.36
C HIS A 279 1.37 13.15 -24.20
N ILE A 280 1.90 12.58 -25.25
CA ILE A 280 3.24 11.97 -25.24
C ILE A 280 4.07 12.48 -26.41
N VAL A 281 5.37 12.42 -26.24
CA VAL A 281 6.30 12.56 -27.37
C VAL A 281 6.11 11.36 -28.29
N PRO A 282 5.84 11.55 -29.58
CA PRO A 282 5.55 10.44 -30.48
C PRO A 282 6.82 9.67 -30.83
N ARG A 283 7.31 8.87 -29.89
CA ARG A 283 8.33 7.86 -30.18
C ARG A 283 7.63 6.58 -30.66
N SER A 284 8.19 5.92 -31.66
CA SER A 284 7.55 4.78 -32.32
C SER A 284 7.14 3.67 -31.31
N TRP A 285 7.99 3.36 -30.34
CA TRP A 285 7.71 2.34 -29.33
C TRP A 285 6.62 2.77 -28.33
N GLN A 286 6.53 4.08 -27.99
CA GLN A 286 5.49 4.60 -27.10
C GLN A 286 4.11 4.52 -27.77
N VAL A 287 4.02 4.89 -29.04
CA VAL A 287 2.78 4.78 -29.81
C VAL A 287 2.33 3.32 -29.93
N ALA A 288 3.25 2.40 -30.22
CA ALA A 288 2.95 0.98 -30.31
C ALA A 288 2.50 0.39 -28.95
N CYS A 289 3.08 0.84 -27.84
CA CYS A 289 2.67 0.42 -26.51
C CYS A 289 1.26 0.92 -26.15
N LEU A 290 0.93 2.18 -26.44
CA LEU A 290 -0.40 2.74 -26.19
C LEU A 290 -1.50 2.11 -27.05
N GLN A 291 -1.17 1.67 -28.26
CA GLN A 291 -2.13 0.99 -29.13
C GLN A 291 -2.49 -0.43 -28.68
N ARG A 292 -1.58 -1.09 -27.93
CA ARG A 292 -1.80 -2.43 -27.37
C ARG A 292 -2.60 -2.43 -26.07
N ASN A 293 -2.59 -1.34 -25.32
CA ASN A 293 -3.23 -1.15 -24.02
C ASN A 293 -4.42 -0.20 -24.09
#